data_b1ca01665d9bd9997748026abf8d8b2c
#
_entry.id   b1ca01665d9bd9997748026abf8d8b2c
#
_cell.length_a   1.000
_cell.length_b   1.000
_cell.length_c   1.000
_cell.angle_alpha   90.00
_cell.angle_beta   90.00
_cell.angle_gamma   90.00
#
_symmetry.space_group_name_H-M   'P 1'
#
loop_
_entity.id
_entity.type
_entity.pdbx_description
1 polymer ?
#
loop_
_entity_poly.entity_id
_entity_poly.type
_entity_poly.pdbx_seq_one_letter_code
_entity_poly.pdbx_strand_id
1 'polypeptide(L)'
;MARTRVLIAGAAGRDFHNFNLVYRDRPEYDVVAFTATQIPNIDGRRYPVELAGSLYPDGIPILPESALEECVREHEIDDVVFAYSDVTHEHVMHIGSRALAAGASYRLISPRETMLPSSKPAVAICAVRTGSGKSQTTRRVAELLRAAGKKVAVLRHPMPYGDLAKQAVQRFEHYEDLEAADATIEEREEYEPHLAEGNLVFAGIDYEKILRTAEQEADVILWDGGNNDTPFVKPDLHIVVVDPHRPGHELRYHPGETNLRMADVCVVNKMDSATQEGIDAVLESIRESNPRARVVRAASPFHVEGDAEQIKGKRVLAVEDGPTLTHGEMTYGAAVLAARQFGAAELVDPRS
;
A
#
# COMPACT_ATOMS: atom_id res chain seq x y z
N MET A 1 -10.42 11.88 -34.45
CA MET A 1 -10.22 10.43 -34.16
C MET A 1 -11.15 10.05 -33.02
N ALA A 2 -11.66 8.82 -32.97
CA ALA A 2 -12.41 8.36 -31.83
C ALA A 2 -11.47 8.33 -30.60
N ARG A 3 -11.98 8.69 -29.41
CA ARG A 3 -11.24 8.60 -28.16
C ARG A 3 -11.18 7.13 -27.73
N THR A 4 -10.05 6.69 -27.19
CA THR A 4 -9.95 5.37 -26.55
C THR A 4 -10.73 5.37 -25.25
N ARG A 5 -11.75 4.51 -25.14
CA ARG A 5 -12.59 4.39 -23.94
C ARG A 5 -11.95 3.47 -22.92
N VAL A 6 -11.80 3.96 -21.72
CA VAL A 6 -11.05 3.29 -20.65
C VAL A 6 -11.94 3.06 -19.43
N LEU A 7 -11.89 1.85 -18.88
CA LEU A 7 -12.41 1.50 -17.56
C LEU A 7 -11.22 1.23 -16.64
N ILE A 8 -11.13 1.94 -15.50
CA ILE A 8 -10.08 1.70 -14.51
C ILE A 8 -10.62 0.81 -13.39
N ALA A 9 -10.07 -0.39 -13.26
CA ALA A 9 -10.41 -1.33 -12.20
C ALA A 9 -9.66 -0.95 -10.91
N GLY A 10 -10.39 -0.38 -9.97
CA GLY A 10 -9.94 0.18 -8.70
C GLY A 10 -10.52 1.58 -8.46
N ALA A 11 -10.66 1.96 -7.18
CA ALA A 11 -11.17 3.28 -6.78
C ALA A 11 -10.73 3.63 -5.35
N ALA A 12 -9.41 3.74 -5.11
CA ALA A 12 -8.88 4.01 -3.78
C ALA A 12 -7.61 4.88 -3.76
N GLY A 13 -6.61 4.54 -4.54
CA GLY A 13 -5.31 5.22 -4.50
C GLY A 13 -4.56 5.15 -5.82
N ARG A 14 -4.05 3.95 -6.18
CA ARG A 14 -3.30 3.71 -7.43
C ARG A 14 -4.11 4.07 -8.68
N ASP A 15 -5.37 3.72 -8.69
CA ASP A 15 -6.33 3.99 -9.74
C ASP A 15 -6.51 5.50 -10.00
N PHE A 16 -6.76 6.30 -8.95
CA PHE A 16 -6.84 7.75 -9.05
C PHE A 16 -5.50 8.38 -9.46
N HIS A 17 -4.39 7.86 -8.94
CA HIS A 17 -3.07 8.30 -9.33
C HIS A 17 -2.78 8.00 -10.82
N ASN A 18 -3.11 6.80 -11.29
CA ASN A 18 -2.99 6.44 -12.71
C ASN A 18 -3.85 7.36 -13.58
N PHE A 19 -5.10 7.63 -13.19
CA PHE A 19 -5.96 8.58 -13.88
C PHE A 19 -5.31 9.97 -13.97
N ASN A 20 -4.86 10.50 -12.84
CA ASN A 20 -4.29 11.83 -12.74
C ASN A 20 -3.07 12.03 -13.63
N LEU A 21 -2.22 11.01 -13.79
CA LEU A 21 -0.97 11.13 -14.56
C LEU A 21 -1.09 10.68 -16.01
N VAL A 22 -1.93 9.68 -16.29
CA VAL A 22 -1.95 9.03 -17.61
C VAL A 22 -3.13 9.49 -18.46
N TYR A 23 -4.26 9.89 -17.84
CA TYR A 23 -5.50 10.10 -18.57
C TYR A 23 -6.11 11.50 -18.44
N ARG A 24 -6.03 12.13 -17.27
CA ARG A 24 -6.78 13.34 -16.90
C ARG A 24 -6.77 14.45 -17.96
N ASP A 25 -5.59 14.76 -18.47
CA ASP A 25 -5.38 15.90 -19.37
C ASP A 25 -5.11 15.46 -20.82
N ARG A 26 -5.47 14.24 -21.17
CA ARG A 26 -5.22 13.64 -22.48
C ARG A 26 -6.52 13.46 -23.27
N PRO A 27 -6.78 14.31 -24.29
CA PRO A 27 -8.03 14.29 -25.05
C PRO A 27 -8.22 13.04 -25.91
N GLU A 28 -7.17 12.26 -26.15
CA GLU A 28 -7.23 10.99 -26.89
C GLU A 28 -7.88 9.86 -26.08
N TYR A 29 -8.03 10.01 -24.77
CA TYR A 29 -8.67 9.04 -23.87
C TYR A 29 -10.02 9.54 -23.35
N ASP A 30 -10.87 8.60 -22.98
CA ASP A 30 -12.15 8.80 -22.32
C ASP A 30 -12.29 7.79 -21.18
N VAL A 31 -11.99 8.19 -19.94
CA VAL A 31 -12.18 7.33 -18.78
C VAL A 31 -13.65 7.35 -18.41
N VAL A 32 -14.35 6.27 -18.74
CA VAL A 32 -15.79 6.15 -18.59
C VAL A 32 -16.21 5.90 -17.13
N ALA A 33 -15.45 5.06 -16.42
CA ALA A 33 -15.71 4.75 -15.02
C ALA A 33 -14.48 4.22 -14.29
N PHE A 34 -14.55 4.25 -12.96
CA PHE A 34 -13.76 3.40 -12.04
C PHE A 34 -14.62 2.25 -11.55
N THR A 35 -13.99 1.15 -11.07
CA THR A 35 -14.71 0.12 -10.31
C THR A 35 -14.17 0.02 -8.89
N ALA A 36 -15.07 -0.20 -7.92
CA ALA A 36 -14.74 -0.35 -6.51
C ALA A 36 -14.83 -1.82 -6.08
N THR A 37 -13.83 -2.28 -5.33
CA THR A 37 -13.82 -3.62 -4.74
C THR A 37 -13.22 -3.67 -3.35
N GLN A 38 -12.18 -2.88 -3.07
CA GLN A 38 -11.42 -2.94 -1.81
C GLN A 38 -11.92 -1.96 -0.74
N ILE A 39 -12.61 -0.89 -1.13
CA ILE A 39 -13.08 0.16 -0.21
C ILE A 39 -14.60 0.06 -0.06
N PRO A 40 -15.12 -0.19 1.16
CA PRO A 40 -16.56 -0.21 1.42
C PRO A 40 -17.23 1.14 1.13
N ASN A 41 -18.44 1.09 0.57
CA ASN A 41 -19.31 2.27 0.34
C ASN A 41 -18.70 3.38 -0.55
N ILE A 42 -17.73 3.08 -1.40
CA ILE A 42 -17.24 4.03 -2.39
C ILE A 42 -17.99 3.89 -3.73
N ASP A 43 -18.56 2.72 -4.00
CA ASP A 43 -19.44 2.49 -5.15
C ASP A 43 -20.69 3.39 -5.11
N GLY A 44 -21.18 3.79 -6.28
CA GLY A 44 -22.26 4.75 -6.41
C GLY A 44 -21.85 6.22 -6.18
N ARG A 45 -20.59 6.48 -5.84
CA ARG A 45 -19.99 7.83 -5.78
C ARG A 45 -19.42 8.24 -7.13
N ARG A 46 -18.88 9.45 -7.18
CA ARG A 46 -18.15 9.94 -8.35
C ARG A 46 -16.77 10.45 -7.94
N TYR A 47 -15.77 10.23 -8.77
CA TYR A 47 -14.52 10.98 -8.69
C TYR A 47 -14.84 12.45 -8.99
N PRO A 48 -14.55 13.39 -8.09
CA PRO A 48 -15.12 14.73 -8.14
C PRO A 48 -14.56 15.57 -9.29
N VAL A 49 -15.39 16.48 -9.78
CA VAL A 49 -15.06 17.37 -10.91
C VAL A 49 -13.81 18.22 -10.66
N GLU A 50 -13.59 18.61 -9.41
CA GLU A 50 -12.45 19.41 -8.96
C GLU A 50 -11.11 18.70 -9.16
N LEU A 51 -11.12 17.37 -9.16
CA LEU A 51 -9.95 16.50 -9.35
C LEU A 51 -9.90 15.90 -10.75
N ALA A 52 -11.05 15.73 -11.39
CA ALA A 52 -11.18 15.08 -12.69
C ALA A 52 -10.66 15.95 -13.86
N GLY A 53 -10.66 17.26 -13.69
CA GLY A 53 -10.18 18.21 -14.72
C GLY A 53 -11.21 18.55 -15.80
N SER A 54 -10.84 19.45 -16.71
CA SER A 54 -11.77 20.07 -17.67
C SER A 54 -12.34 19.11 -18.70
N LEU A 55 -11.70 17.95 -18.94
CA LEU A 55 -12.21 16.95 -19.87
C LEU A 55 -13.36 16.10 -19.29
N TYR A 56 -13.58 16.17 -17.96
CA TYR A 56 -14.57 15.42 -17.21
C TYR A 56 -15.46 16.35 -16.36
N PRO A 57 -16.28 17.22 -16.99
CA PRO A 57 -17.02 18.26 -16.30
C PRO A 57 -18.10 17.74 -15.32
N ASP A 58 -18.50 16.47 -15.47
CA ASP A 58 -19.45 15.80 -14.57
C ASP A 58 -18.77 14.86 -13.58
N GLY A 59 -17.43 14.86 -13.49
CA GLY A 59 -16.65 13.85 -12.77
C GLY A 59 -16.78 12.46 -13.40
N ILE A 60 -16.20 11.44 -12.73
CA ILE A 60 -16.19 10.06 -13.27
C ILE A 60 -16.93 9.13 -12.29
N PRO A 61 -17.91 8.32 -12.76
CA PRO A 61 -18.65 7.40 -11.89
C PRO A 61 -17.74 6.29 -11.34
N ILE A 62 -18.06 5.83 -10.13
CA ILE A 62 -17.44 4.68 -9.47
C ILE A 62 -18.51 3.60 -9.39
N LEU A 63 -18.32 2.49 -10.10
CA LEU A 63 -19.24 1.37 -10.20
C LEU A 63 -18.77 0.22 -9.30
N PRO A 64 -19.64 -0.71 -8.89
CA PRO A 64 -19.19 -1.96 -8.28
C PRO A 64 -18.42 -2.81 -9.30
N GLU A 65 -17.40 -3.56 -8.87
CA GLU A 65 -16.61 -4.41 -9.78
C GLU A 65 -17.45 -5.48 -10.49
N SER A 66 -18.58 -5.88 -9.89
CA SER A 66 -19.54 -6.78 -10.52
C SER A 66 -20.15 -6.25 -11.81
N ALA A 67 -20.13 -4.93 -12.03
CA ALA A 67 -20.65 -4.27 -13.23
C ALA A 67 -19.60 -4.21 -14.39
N LEU A 68 -18.40 -4.78 -14.22
CA LEU A 68 -17.29 -4.67 -15.19
C LEU A 68 -17.72 -5.08 -16.60
N GLU A 69 -18.26 -6.28 -16.77
CA GLU A 69 -18.62 -6.83 -18.08
C GLU A 69 -19.79 -6.08 -18.74
N GLU A 70 -20.75 -5.62 -17.94
CA GLU A 70 -21.85 -4.81 -18.42
C GLU A 70 -21.35 -3.43 -18.90
N CYS A 71 -20.52 -2.76 -18.10
CA CYS A 71 -19.90 -1.50 -18.46
C CYS A 71 -19.06 -1.62 -19.74
N VAL A 72 -18.27 -2.69 -19.89
CA VAL A 72 -17.47 -2.94 -21.10
C VAL A 72 -18.36 -2.99 -22.34
N ARG A 73 -19.47 -3.73 -22.28
CA ARG A 73 -20.38 -3.89 -23.43
C ARG A 73 -21.21 -2.65 -23.72
N GLU A 74 -21.77 -2.02 -22.70
CA GLU A 74 -22.68 -0.86 -22.89
C GLU A 74 -21.96 0.38 -23.34
N HIS A 75 -20.74 0.58 -22.85
CA HIS A 75 -19.94 1.75 -23.18
C HIS A 75 -18.87 1.48 -24.23
N GLU A 76 -18.86 0.28 -24.84
CA GLU A 76 -17.87 -0.11 -25.85
C GLU A 76 -16.44 0.22 -25.38
N ILE A 77 -16.05 -0.26 -24.18
CA ILE A 77 -14.74 -0.01 -23.59
C ILE A 77 -13.64 -0.67 -24.43
N ASP A 78 -12.62 0.08 -24.80
CA ASP A 78 -11.46 -0.42 -25.53
C ASP A 78 -10.44 -1.08 -24.59
N ASP A 79 -10.15 -0.44 -23.43
CA ASP A 79 -9.13 -0.86 -22.47
C ASP A 79 -9.69 -0.95 -21.04
N VAL A 80 -9.53 -2.09 -20.39
CA VAL A 80 -9.67 -2.22 -18.93
C VAL A 80 -8.28 -2.14 -18.30
N VAL A 81 -8.06 -1.17 -17.43
CA VAL A 81 -6.78 -0.92 -16.75
C VAL A 81 -6.89 -1.39 -15.31
N PHE A 82 -6.11 -2.41 -14.95
CA PHE A 82 -6.07 -2.88 -13.56
C PHE A 82 -5.16 -1.98 -12.70
N ALA A 83 -5.66 -1.57 -11.53
CA ALA A 83 -5.01 -0.53 -10.76
C ALA A 83 -5.12 -0.66 -9.23
N TYR A 84 -5.35 -1.86 -8.69
CA TYR A 84 -5.31 -2.06 -7.24
C TYR A 84 -4.30 -3.14 -6.82
N SER A 85 -3.96 -3.18 -5.54
CA SER A 85 -2.79 -3.88 -5.03
C SER A 85 -3.14 -4.92 -3.96
N ASP A 86 -2.13 -5.71 -3.58
CA ASP A 86 -2.16 -6.75 -2.54
C ASP A 86 -3.13 -7.90 -2.83
N VAL A 87 -3.21 -8.27 -4.09
CA VAL A 87 -4.01 -9.39 -4.61
C VAL A 87 -3.13 -10.43 -5.29
N THR A 88 -3.62 -11.66 -5.41
CA THR A 88 -2.86 -12.72 -6.11
C THR A 88 -2.76 -12.44 -7.61
N HIS A 89 -1.71 -12.95 -8.26
CA HIS A 89 -1.59 -12.92 -9.73
C HIS A 89 -2.75 -13.63 -10.40
N GLU A 90 -3.28 -14.68 -9.77
CA GLU A 90 -4.48 -15.38 -10.24
C GLU A 90 -5.69 -14.45 -10.30
N HIS A 91 -5.92 -13.66 -9.23
CA HIS A 91 -6.99 -12.67 -9.21
C HIS A 91 -6.84 -11.64 -10.34
N VAL A 92 -5.61 -11.08 -10.52
CA VAL A 92 -5.31 -10.14 -11.60
C VAL A 92 -5.69 -10.73 -12.95
N MET A 93 -5.37 -12.01 -13.20
CA MET A 93 -5.68 -12.69 -14.47
C MET A 93 -7.16 -13.07 -14.60
N HIS A 94 -7.88 -13.31 -13.50
CA HIS A 94 -9.34 -13.49 -13.55
C HIS A 94 -10.05 -12.20 -14.01
N ILE A 95 -9.66 -11.03 -13.47
CA ILE A 95 -10.18 -9.74 -13.94
C ILE A 95 -9.84 -9.52 -15.42
N GLY A 96 -8.59 -9.82 -15.81
CA GLY A 96 -8.18 -9.77 -17.21
C GLY A 96 -9.00 -10.66 -18.13
N SER A 97 -9.29 -11.90 -17.70
CA SER A 97 -10.11 -12.84 -18.47
C SER A 97 -11.56 -12.35 -18.63
N ARG A 98 -12.13 -11.73 -17.60
CA ARG A 98 -13.46 -11.11 -17.65
C ARG A 98 -13.48 -9.94 -18.64
N ALA A 99 -12.48 -9.05 -18.61
CA ALA A 99 -12.36 -7.94 -19.55
C ALA A 99 -12.24 -8.41 -20.99
N LEU A 100 -11.36 -9.38 -21.27
CA LEU A 100 -11.15 -9.97 -22.60
C LEU A 100 -12.41 -10.66 -23.12
N ALA A 101 -13.10 -11.43 -22.29
CA ALA A 101 -14.35 -12.11 -22.68
C ALA A 101 -15.50 -11.11 -22.94
N ALA A 102 -15.48 -9.95 -22.30
CA ALA A 102 -16.44 -8.87 -22.55
C ALA A 102 -16.14 -8.07 -23.83
N GLY A 103 -14.91 -8.15 -24.39
CA GLY A 103 -14.49 -7.52 -25.62
C GLY A 103 -13.46 -6.39 -25.51
N ALA A 104 -12.99 -6.07 -24.29
CA ALA A 104 -11.97 -5.05 -24.05
C ALA A 104 -10.56 -5.65 -23.99
N SER A 105 -9.55 -4.88 -24.33
CA SER A 105 -8.16 -5.18 -24.00
C SER A 105 -7.92 -5.05 -22.50
N TYR A 106 -6.88 -5.72 -21.97
CA TYR A 106 -6.51 -5.64 -20.56
C TYR A 106 -5.10 -5.11 -20.37
N ARG A 107 -4.93 -4.13 -19.49
CA ARG A 107 -3.67 -3.41 -19.36
C ARG A 107 -3.22 -3.26 -17.90
N LEU A 108 -1.93 -3.48 -17.67
CA LEU A 108 -1.18 -3.08 -16.47
C LEU A 108 -0.27 -1.92 -16.84
N ILE A 109 -0.34 -0.81 -16.10
CA ILE A 109 0.51 0.36 -16.35
C ILE A 109 1.86 0.15 -15.66
N SER A 110 2.93 0.42 -16.41
CA SER A 110 4.29 0.38 -15.83
C SER A 110 4.46 1.44 -14.74
N PRO A 111 5.06 1.10 -13.59
CA PRO A 111 5.40 2.10 -12.57
C PRO A 111 6.20 3.30 -13.11
N ARG A 112 7.01 3.12 -14.16
CA ARG A 112 7.76 4.20 -14.80
C ARG A 112 6.88 5.29 -15.39
N GLU A 113 5.65 4.96 -15.80
CA GLU A 113 4.70 5.90 -16.37
C GLU A 113 4.00 6.75 -15.30
N THR A 114 4.04 6.27 -14.04
CA THR A 114 3.28 6.86 -12.94
C THR A 114 4.13 7.31 -11.75
N MET A 115 5.45 7.17 -11.81
CA MET A 115 6.35 7.69 -10.79
C MET A 115 6.64 9.17 -11.05
N LEU A 116 6.30 10.03 -10.08
CA LEU A 116 6.61 11.45 -10.10
C LEU A 116 8.09 11.69 -9.77
N PRO A 117 8.81 12.50 -10.55
CA PRO A 117 10.16 12.89 -10.21
C PRO A 117 10.16 13.83 -8.99
N SER A 118 11.02 13.58 -8.02
CA SER A 118 11.22 14.44 -6.86
C SER A 118 12.45 15.34 -7.04
N SER A 119 12.34 16.58 -6.55
CA SER A 119 13.47 17.52 -6.44
C SER A 119 14.30 17.28 -5.18
N LYS A 120 13.80 16.45 -4.25
CA LYS A 120 14.49 16.03 -3.03
C LYS A 120 14.87 14.56 -3.12
N PRO A 121 15.91 14.10 -2.40
CA PRO A 121 16.16 12.67 -2.25
C PRO A 121 14.91 11.93 -1.80
N ALA A 122 14.58 10.84 -2.48
CA ALA A 122 13.39 10.05 -2.20
C ALA A 122 13.78 8.60 -1.86
N VAL A 123 13.25 8.10 -0.74
CA VAL A 123 13.38 6.71 -0.32
C VAL A 123 12.00 6.08 -0.33
N ALA A 124 11.84 4.95 -1.02
CA ALA A 124 10.60 4.20 -0.99
C ALA A 124 10.74 2.94 -0.15
N ILE A 125 9.80 2.72 0.77
CA ILE A 125 9.64 1.48 1.49
C ILE A 125 8.35 0.81 1.00
N CYS A 126 8.51 -0.34 0.36
CA CYS A 126 7.42 -1.20 -0.08
C CYS A 126 7.54 -2.57 0.60
N ALA A 127 6.55 -3.42 0.40
CA ALA A 127 6.61 -4.80 0.84
C ALA A 127 6.03 -5.73 -0.23
N VAL A 128 6.38 -6.99 -0.15
CA VAL A 128 5.83 -8.01 -1.07
C VAL A 128 4.41 -8.41 -0.69
N ARG A 129 4.01 -8.17 0.57
CA ARG A 129 2.70 -8.55 1.13
C ARG A 129 2.37 -7.73 2.36
N THR A 130 1.08 -7.47 2.63
CA THR A 130 0.60 -6.89 3.89
C THR A 130 1.08 -7.71 5.09
N GLY A 131 1.50 -7.03 6.15
CA GLY A 131 2.02 -7.64 7.36
C GLY A 131 3.48 -8.12 7.29
N SER A 132 4.23 -7.87 6.23
CA SER A 132 5.66 -8.20 6.16
C SER A 132 6.55 -7.35 7.08
N GLY A 133 6.03 -6.21 7.57
CA GLY A 133 6.77 -5.29 8.45
C GLY A 133 7.19 -3.98 7.79
N LYS A 134 6.44 -3.56 6.76
CA LYS A 134 6.69 -2.30 6.04
C LYS A 134 6.71 -1.10 6.99
N SER A 135 5.66 -0.91 7.79
CA SER A 135 5.50 0.27 8.66
C SER A 135 6.61 0.38 9.72
N GLN A 136 7.04 -0.74 10.33
CA GLN A 136 8.19 -0.76 11.24
C GLN A 136 9.49 -0.40 10.52
N THR A 137 9.70 -0.92 9.31
CA THR A 137 10.87 -0.60 8.49
C THR A 137 10.88 0.88 8.11
N THR A 138 9.73 1.43 7.73
CA THR A 138 9.58 2.86 7.41
C THR A 138 9.95 3.75 8.59
N ARG A 139 9.43 3.45 9.78
CA ARG A 139 9.77 4.20 11.01
C ARG A 139 11.26 4.12 11.32
N ARG A 140 11.86 2.92 11.19
CA ARG A 140 13.31 2.78 11.41
C ARG A 140 14.14 3.59 10.42
N VAL A 141 13.75 3.64 9.15
CA VAL A 141 14.43 4.47 8.14
C VAL A 141 14.24 5.95 8.44
N ALA A 142 13.04 6.38 8.82
CA ALA A 142 12.78 7.76 9.24
C ALA A 142 13.63 8.17 10.45
N GLU A 143 13.72 7.31 11.46
CA GLU A 143 14.59 7.52 12.63
C GLU A 143 16.06 7.71 12.23
N LEU A 144 16.60 6.86 11.35
CA LEU A 144 17.98 6.97 10.87
C LEU A 144 18.22 8.27 10.10
N LEU A 145 17.27 8.69 9.28
CA LEU A 145 17.36 9.95 8.53
C LEU A 145 17.34 11.16 9.49
N ARG A 146 16.46 11.14 10.50
CA ARG A 146 16.41 12.20 11.52
C ARG A 146 17.70 12.25 12.37
N ALA A 147 18.22 11.07 12.76
CA ALA A 147 19.50 11.00 13.46
C ALA A 147 20.66 11.58 12.63
N ALA A 148 20.56 11.53 11.30
CA ALA A 148 21.47 12.20 10.37
C ALA A 148 21.14 13.70 10.16
N GLY A 149 20.24 14.28 10.94
CA GLY A 149 19.87 15.70 10.90
C GLY A 149 18.95 16.09 9.74
N LYS A 150 18.24 15.12 9.13
CA LYS A 150 17.32 15.37 8.02
C LYS A 150 15.89 15.58 8.50
N LYS A 151 15.20 16.57 7.96
CA LYS A 151 13.75 16.72 8.09
C LYS A 151 13.06 15.78 7.10
N VAL A 152 12.20 14.89 7.60
CA VAL A 152 11.57 13.82 6.81
C VAL A 152 10.09 14.13 6.59
N ALA A 153 9.63 14.05 5.34
CA ALA A 153 8.22 14.02 4.99
C ALA A 153 7.82 12.60 4.54
N VAL A 154 6.88 12.02 5.24
CA VAL A 154 6.33 10.69 4.94
C VAL A 154 5.08 10.85 4.07
N LEU A 155 5.05 10.21 2.91
CA LEU A 155 3.89 10.21 2.02
C LEU A 155 3.09 8.92 2.20
N ARG A 156 1.80 9.06 2.52
CA ARG A 156 0.87 7.98 2.80
C ARG A 156 -0.35 8.02 1.87
N HIS A 157 -1.04 6.89 1.74
CA HIS A 157 -2.38 6.86 1.15
C HIS A 157 -3.41 7.37 2.16
N PRO A 158 -4.42 8.13 1.72
CA PRO A 158 -5.59 8.43 2.54
C PRO A 158 -6.54 7.23 2.52
N MET A 159 -7.46 7.19 3.48
CA MET A 159 -8.65 6.36 3.36
C MET A 159 -9.74 7.18 2.67
N PRO A 160 -10.17 6.83 1.45
CA PRO A 160 -11.06 7.66 0.63
C PRO A 160 -12.54 7.55 1.07
N TYR A 161 -12.79 7.54 2.38
CA TYR A 161 -14.16 7.48 2.92
C TYR A 161 -14.87 8.82 2.90
N GLY A 162 -14.11 9.91 3.04
CA GLY A 162 -14.61 11.27 3.13
C GLY A 162 -14.89 11.95 1.78
N ASP A 163 -14.86 13.27 1.81
CA ASP A 163 -14.94 14.13 0.63
C ASP A 163 -13.57 14.14 -0.08
N LEU A 164 -13.50 13.47 -1.24
CA LEU A 164 -12.26 13.32 -2.00
C LEU A 164 -11.64 14.66 -2.42
N ALA A 165 -12.45 15.70 -2.67
CA ALA A 165 -11.96 17.01 -3.04
C ALA A 165 -11.25 17.70 -1.87
N LYS A 166 -11.79 17.55 -0.63
CA LYS A 166 -11.15 18.05 0.59
C LYS A 166 -9.90 17.26 0.95
N GLN A 167 -9.85 15.98 0.58
CA GLN A 167 -8.70 15.11 0.77
C GLN A 167 -7.66 15.23 -0.36
N ALA A 168 -7.73 16.24 -1.23
CA ALA A 168 -6.76 16.42 -2.31
C ALA A 168 -5.31 16.47 -1.81
N VAL A 169 -5.06 17.26 -0.77
CA VAL A 169 -3.77 17.37 -0.07
C VAL A 169 -4.04 17.57 1.42
N GLN A 170 -3.52 16.68 2.24
CA GLN A 170 -3.58 16.76 3.70
C GLN A 170 -2.14 16.78 4.25
N ARG A 171 -1.90 17.61 5.27
CA ARG A 171 -0.61 17.76 5.93
C ARG A 171 -0.82 17.65 7.43
N PHE A 172 -0.02 16.84 8.07
CA PHE A 172 -0.08 16.56 9.50
C PHE A 172 1.31 16.73 10.11
N GLU A 173 1.39 17.53 11.17
CA GLU A 173 2.59 17.73 11.98
C GLU A 173 2.31 17.46 13.46
N HIS A 174 1.05 17.65 13.89
CA HIS A 174 0.58 17.47 15.25
C HIS A 174 -0.67 16.61 15.30
N TYR A 175 -1.00 16.06 16.47
CA TYR A 175 -2.21 15.26 16.66
C TYR A 175 -3.50 16.05 16.39
N GLU A 176 -3.48 17.36 16.68
CA GLU A 176 -4.60 18.27 16.42
C GLU A 176 -4.94 18.38 14.92
N ASP A 177 -3.95 18.20 14.06
CA ASP A 177 -4.17 18.21 12.60
C ASP A 177 -5.02 17.01 12.17
N LEU A 178 -4.87 15.84 12.84
CA LEU A 178 -5.69 14.65 12.59
C LEU A 178 -7.15 14.88 13.01
N GLU A 179 -7.35 15.56 14.13
CA GLU A 179 -8.71 15.91 14.61
C GLU A 179 -9.38 16.90 13.67
N ALA A 180 -8.65 17.93 13.23
CA ALA A 180 -9.17 18.93 12.28
C ALA A 180 -9.52 18.34 10.90
N ALA A 181 -8.88 17.24 10.52
CA ALA A 181 -9.13 16.54 9.26
C ALA A 181 -10.19 15.42 9.38
N ASP A 182 -10.79 15.21 10.56
CA ASP A 182 -11.67 14.07 10.85
C ASP A 182 -11.04 12.72 10.44
N ALA A 183 -9.74 12.57 10.71
CA ALA A 183 -8.99 11.37 10.33
C ALA A 183 -9.61 10.12 10.98
N THR A 184 -9.80 9.08 10.16
CA THR A 184 -10.36 7.79 10.61
C THR A 184 -9.43 7.09 11.59
N ILE A 185 -9.92 6.07 12.28
CA ILE A 185 -9.10 5.26 13.21
C ILE A 185 -7.95 4.61 12.43
N GLU A 186 -8.20 4.09 11.25
CA GLU A 186 -7.22 3.45 10.39
C GLU A 186 -6.14 4.44 9.91
N GLU A 187 -6.53 5.66 9.56
CA GLU A 187 -5.58 6.73 9.21
C GLU A 187 -4.74 7.14 10.41
N ARG A 188 -5.35 7.25 11.60
CA ARG A 188 -4.64 7.58 12.84
C ARG A 188 -3.62 6.50 13.22
N GLU A 189 -3.95 5.21 13.13
CA GLU A 189 -3.01 4.09 13.33
C GLU A 189 -1.76 4.19 12.44
N GLU A 190 -1.95 4.69 11.22
CA GLU A 190 -0.89 4.82 10.24
C GLU A 190 -0.06 6.11 10.42
N TYR A 191 -0.69 7.23 10.85
CA TYR A 191 -0.06 8.54 10.89
C TYR A 191 0.51 8.89 12.27
N GLU A 192 -0.19 8.56 13.37
CA GLU A 192 0.22 8.89 14.73
C GLU A 192 1.64 8.39 15.08
N PRO A 193 2.07 7.17 14.71
CA PRO A 193 3.44 6.74 15.00
C PRO A 193 4.52 7.59 14.34
N HIS A 194 4.23 8.17 13.17
CA HIS A 194 5.15 9.09 12.51
C HIS A 194 5.17 10.46 13.18
N LEU A 195 4.00 10.96 13.58
CA LEU A 195 3.88 12.24 14.30
C LEU A 195 4.56 12.18 15.68
N ALA A 196 4.36 11.07 16.41
CA ALA A 196 5.02 10.81 17.69
C ALA A 196 6.55 10.89 17.61
N GLU A 197 7.10 10.51 16.47
CA GLU A 197 8.53 10.59 16.17
C GLU A 197 8.96 11.94 15.57
N GLY A 198 8.07 12.90 15.36
CA GLY A 198 8.37 14.22 14.80
C GLY A 198 8.60 14.24 13.30
N ASN A 199 8.06 13.29 12.56
CA ASN A 199 8.02 13.33 11.10
C ASN A 199 6.81 14.17 10.64
N LEU A 200 6.92 14.80 9.47
CA LEU A 200 5.77 15.35 8.76
C LEU A 200 5.07 14.20 8.01
N VAL A 201 3.75 14.17 8.05
CA VAL A 201 2.96 13.21 7.26
C VAL A 201 2.14 13.97 6.23
N PHE A 202 2.18 13.51 5.00
CA PHE A 202 1.36 14.00 3.90
C PHE A 202 0.54 12.85 3.32
N ALA A 203 -0.75 13.08 3.14
CA ALA A 203 -1.66 12.13 2.50
C ALA A 203 -2.62 12.86 1.56
N GLY A 204 -3.30 12.14 0.71
CA GLY A 204 -4.35 12.69 -0.15
C GLY A 204 -4.40 12.05 -1.53
N ILE A 205 -5.27 12.60 -2.38
CA ILE A 205 -5.62 12.05 -3.68
C ILE A 205 -4.72 12.58 -4.82
N ASP A 206 -4.23 13.83 -4.70
CA ASP A 206 -3.39 14.47 -5.72
C ASP A 206 -1.91 14.41 -5.33
N TYR A 207 -1.25 13.31 -5.66
CA TYR A 207 0.13 13.06 -5.27
C TYR A 207 1.14 14.02 -5.89
N GLU A 208 0.85 14.63 -7.01
CA GLU A 208 1.74 15.67 -7.54
C GLU A 208 1.74 16.89 -6.65
N LYS A 209 0.57 17.38 -6.24
CA LYS A 209 0.47 18.50 -5.30
C LYS A 209 1.04 18.16 -3.93
N ILE A 210 0.77 16.94 -3.43
CA ILE A 210 1.34 16.43 -2.18
C ILE A 210 2.86 16.49 -2.23
N LEU A 211 3.47 15.92 -3.28
CA LEU A 211 4.92 15.91 -3.43
C LEU A 211 5.50 17.31 -3.49
N ARG A 212 4.92 18.22 -4.31
CA ARG A 212 5.40 19.60 -4.41
C ARG A 212 5.31 20.35 -3.07
N THR A 213 4.29 20.10 -2.27
CA THR A 213 4.16 20.70 -0.92
C THR A 213 5.21 20.11 0.03
N ALA A 214 5.37 18.79 0.06
CA ALA A 214 6.34 18.12 0.92
C ALA A 214 7.80 18.55 0.62
N GLU A 215 8.13 18.74 -0.66
CA GLU A 215 9.46 19.19 -1.10
C GLU A 215 9.86 20.58 -0.56
N GLN A 216 8.89 21.43 -0.23
CA GLN A 216 9.15 22.76 0.34
C GLN A 216 9.48 22.69 1.83
N GLU A 217 9.07 21.62 2.51
CA GLU A 217 9.16 21.51 3.96
C GLU A 217 10.16 20.47 4.46
N ALA A 218 10.60 19.55 3.60
CA ALA A 218 11.48 18.45 3.99
C ALA A 218 12.80 18.40 3.22
N ASP A 219 13.78 17.72 3.79
CA ASP A 219 15.07 17.43 3.15
C ASP A 219 15.02 16.10 2.39
N VAL A 220 14.17 15.16 2.84
CA VAL A 220 14.01 13.82 2.29
C VAL A 220 12.54 13.44 2.22
N ILE A 221 12.11 12.90 1.09
CA ILE A 221 10.80 12.32 0.89
C ILE A 221 10.87 10.83 1.18
N LEU A 222 9.99 10.36 2.08
CA LEU A 222 9.87 8.96 2.42
C LEU A 222 8.51 8.43 1.93
N TRP A 223 8.53 7.63 0.88
CA TRP A 223 7.34 6.95 0.40
C TRP A 223 7.05 5.73 1.28
N ASP A 224 5.97 5.77 2.02
CA ASP A 224 5.43 4.64 2.76
C ASP A 224 4.19 4.06 2.06
N GLY A 225 3.44 4.90 1.34
CA GLY A 225 2.28 4.50 0.55
C GLY A 225 1.21 3.78 1.37
N GLY A 226 0.56 2.81 0.75
CA GLY A 226 -0.41 1.91 1.37
C GLY A 226 -0.39 0.57 0.65
N ASN A 227 -1.06 -0.45 1.19
CA ASN A 227 -1.34 -1.77 0.58
C ASN A 227 -0.26 -2.33 -0.39
N ASN A 228 1.02 -2.14 -0.06
CA ASN A 228 2.17 -2.66 -0.84
C ASN A 228 2.21 -2.22 -2.31
N ASP A 229 1.68 -1.05 -2.59
CA ASP A 229 1.73 -0.46 -3.92
C ASP A 229 3.17 -0.21 -4.40
N THR A 230 3.36 -0.11 -5.71
CA THR A 230 4.63 0.43 -6.24
C THR A 230 4.72 1.92 -5.91
N PRO A 231 5.93 2.50 -5.76
CA PRO A 231 6.08 3.90 -5.41
C PRO A 231 5.41 4.85 -6.41
N PHE A 232 4.74 5.91 -5.91
CA PHE A 232 4.23 7.01 -6.76
C PHE A 232 5.27 8.11 -6.96
N VAL A 233 6.31 8.11 -6.14
CA VAL A 233 7.47 8.99 -6.29
C VAL A 233 8.64 8.13 -6.75
N LYS A 234 9.37 8.59 -7.77
CA LYS A 234 10.56 7.91 -8.26
C LYS A 234 11.64 7.90 -7.16
N PRO A 235 11.97 6.73 -6.60
CA PRO A 235 12.94 6.68 -5.52
C PRO A 235 14.37 6.72 -6.02
N ASP A 236 15.26 7.31 -5.21
CA ASP A 236 16.72 7.15 -5.30
C ASP A 236 17.19 5.88 -4.60
N LEU A 237 16.37 5.38 -3.65
CA LEU A 237 16.57 4.11 -2.94
C LEU A 237 15.22 3.41 -2.75
N HIS A 238 15.07 2.22 -3.34
CA HIS A 238 13.89 1.38 -3.21
C HIS A 238 14.14 0.20 -2.28
N ILE A 239 13.54 0.22 -1.10
CA ILE A 239 13.64 -0.82 -0.07
C ILE A 239 12.36 -1.65 -0.10
N VAL A 240 12.50 -2.98 -0.19
CA VAL A 240 11.34 -3.90 -0.20
C VAL A 240 11.46 -4.92 0.93
N VAL A 241 10.42 -4.98 1.74
CA VAL A 241 10.35 -5.89 2.89
C VAL A 241 9.75 -7.23 2.47
N VAL A 242 10.44 -8.31 2.83
CA VAL A 242 10.07 -9.70 2.50
C VAL A 242 9.86 -10.48 3.79
N ASP A 243 8.88 -11.38 3.82
CA ASP A 243 8.43 -12.10 5.01
C ASP A 243 8.70 -13.61 4.92
N PRO A 244 9.71 -14.15 5.61
CA PRO A 244 10.05 -15.57 5.57
C PRO A 244 9.05 -16.49 6.29
N HIS A 245 8.05 -15.95 7.00
CA HIS A 245 6.91 -16.74 7.48
C HIS A 245 5.95 -17.17 6.36
N ARG A 246 6.03 -16.51 5.20
CA ARG A 246 5.16 -16.76 4.05
C ARG A 246 5.99 -16.90 2.76
N PRO A 247 6.94 -17.85 2.72
CA PRO A 247 7.79 -18.04 1.55
C PRO A 247 6.95 -18.34 0.31
N GLY A 248 7.32 -17.73 -0.82
CA GLY A 248 6.61 -17.81 -2.09
C GLY A 248 5.56 -16.71 -2.30
N HIS A 249 5.13 -15.98 -1.24
CA HIS A 249 4.20 -14.85 -1.41
C HIS A 249 4.85 -13.70 -2.19
N GLU A 250 6.16 -13.55 -2.10
CA GLU A 250 6.95 -12.55 -2.84
C GLU A 250 6.87 -12.70 -4.37
N LEU A 251 6.45 -13.88 -4.86
CA LEU A 251 6.30 -14.20 -6.28
C LEU A 251 4.85 -14.48 -6.71
N ARG A 252 3.88 -14.30 -5.81
CA ARG A 252 2.47 -14.64 -6.06
C ARG A 252 1.51 -13.48 -5.96
N TYR A 253 1.97 -12.33 -5.45
CA TYR A 253 1.10 -11.18 -5.20
C TYR A 253 1.49 -9.98 -6.06
N HIS A 254 0.46 -9.28 -6.55
CA HIS A 254 0.59 -8.07 -7.32
C HIS A 254 0.35 -6.84 -6.40
N PRO A 255 1.21 -5.81 -6.48
CA PRO A 255 2.44 -5.67 -7.23
C PRO A 255 3.70 -6.08 -6.43
N GLY A 256 3.56 -6.92 -5.41
CA GLY A 256 4.66 -7.37 -4.54
C GLY A 256 5.86 -7.91 -5.33
N GLU A 257 5.62 -8.76 -6.33
CA GLU A 257 6.69 -9.27 -7.20
C GLU A 257 7.34 -8.14 -8.03
N THR A 258 6.55 -7.17 -8.50
CA THR A 258 7.09 -6.01 -9.22
C THR A 258 8.02 -5.21 -8.31
N ASN A 259 7.62 -4.97 -7.06
CA ASN A 259 8.46 -4.32 -6.05
C ASN A 259 9.75 -5.10 -5.81
N LEU A 260 9.66 -6.41 -5.61
CA LEU A 260 10.84 -7.28 -5.42
C LEU A 260 11.85 -7.15 -6.58
N ARG A 261 11.36 -7.20 -7.83
CA ARG A 261 12.20 -7.10 -9.03
C ARG A 261 12.83 -5.73 -9.24
N MET A 262 12.21 -4.68 -8.69
CA MET A 262 12.67 -3.28 -8.76
C MET A 262 13.53 -2.87 -7.56
N ALA A 263 13.60 -3.65 -6.49
CA ALA A 263 14.26 -3.31 -5.25
C ALA A 263 15.78 -3.07 -5.42
N ASP A 264 16.30 -2.01 -4.81
CA ASP A 264 17.73 -1.83 -4.57
C ASP A 264 18.18 -2.62 -3.32
N VAL A 265 17.26 -2.69 -2.32
CA VAL A 265 17.47 -3.38 -1.06
C VAL A 265 16.27 -4.26 -0.74
N CYS A 266 16.51 -5.54 -0.45
CA CYS A 266 15.52 -6.45 0.10
C CYS A 266 15.78 -6.63 1.61
N VAL A 267 14.82 -6.28 2.46
CA VAL A 267 14.86 -6.53 3.90
C VAL A 267 14.13 -7.82 4.18
N VAL A 268 14.87 -8.89 4.45
CA VAL A 268 14.30 -10.15 4.96
C VAL A 268 14.03 -9.95 6.45
N ASN A 269 12.77 -9.69 6.78
CA ASN A 269 12.35 -9.32 8.12
C ASN A 269 11.95 -10.55 8.96
N LYS A 270 11.73 -10.37 10.27
CA LYS A 270 11.26 -11.42 11.21
C LYS A 270 12.13 -12.69 11.22
N MET A 271 13.43 -12.56 10.95
CA MET A 271 14.33 -13.73 10.91
C MET A 271 14.52 -14.39 12.26
N ASP A 272 14.23 -13.69 13.35
CA ASP A 272 14.27 -14.16 14.73
C ASP A 272 13.14 -15.13 15.10
N SER A 273 12.07 -15.15 14.31
CA SER A 273 10.88 -15.98 14.55
C SER A 273 10.50 -16.91 13.40
N ALA A 274 11.13 -16.75 12.23
CA ALA A 274 10.88 -17.60 11.07
C ALA A 274 11.70 -18.90 11.11
N THR A 275 11.24 -19.92 10.36
CA THR A 275 11.99 -21.16 10.20
C THR A 275 13.18 -20.97 9.26
N GLN A 276 14.23 -21.79 9.41
CA GLN A 276 15.40 -21.72 8.54
C GLN A 276 15.03 -22.02 7.07
N GLU A 277 14.10 -22.97 6.84
CA GLU A 277 13.60 -23.33 5.51
C GLU A 277 12.88 -22.14 4.84
N GLY A 278 12.06 -21.39 5.61
CA GLY A 278 11.38 -20.19 5.10
C GLY A 278 12.37 -19.08 4.75
N ILE A 279 13.41 -18.90 5.58
CA ILE A 279 14.49 -17.92 5.33
C ILE A 279 15.24 -18.30 4.05
N ASP A 280 15.64 -19.57 3.91
CA ASP A 280 16.40 -20.03 2.75
C ASP A 280 15.59 -19.93 1.47
N ALA A 281 14.30 -20.28 1.50
CA ALA A 281 13.41 -20.17 0.35
C ALA A 281 13.27 -18.71 -0.12
N VAL A 282 13.07 -17.76 0.80
CA VAL A 282 12.97 -16.32 0.46
C VAL A 282 14.28 -15.79 -0.09
N LEU A 283 15.43 -16.17 0.49
CA LEU A 283 16.75 -15.77 -0.01
C LEU A 283 16.99 -16.29 -1.43
N GLU A 284 16.54 -17.52 -1.72
CA GLU A 284 16.60 -18.09 -3.07
C GLU A 284 15.73 -17.31 -4.05
N SER A 285 14.46 -17.04 -3.68
CA SER A 285 13.55 -16.24 -4.50
C SER A 285 14.12 -14.86 -4.84
N ILE A 286 14.76 -14.18 -3.88
CA ILE A 286 15.42 -12.90 -4.11
C ILE A 286 16.57 -13.06 -5.09
N ARG A 287 17.43 -14.09 -4.89
CA ARG A 287 18.58 -14.32 -5.75
C ARG A 287 18.20 -14.59 -7.21
N GLU A 288 17.11 -15.34 -7.42
CA GLU A 288 16.63 -15.66 -8.77
C GLU A 288 15.91 -14.47 -9.43
N SER A 289 15.08 -13.74 -8.67
CA SER A 289 14.23 -12.68 -9.22
C SER A 289 14.93 -11.34 -9.34
N ASN A 290 15.84 -11.03 -8.40
CA ASN A 290 16.59 -9.77 -8.37
C ASN A 290 17.99 -9.95 -7.78
N PRO A 291 18.93 -10.55 -8.54
CA PRO A 291 20.30 -10.82 -8.06
C PRO A 291 21.13 -9.56 -7.79
N ARG A 292 20.63 -8.37 -8.15
CA ARG A 292 21.32 -7.10 -7.89
C ARG A 292 20.92 -6.48 -6.56
N ALA A 293 19.80 -6.88 -5.98
CA ALA A 293 19.33 -6.32 -4.72
C ALA A 293 20.29 -6.65 -3.58
N ARG A 294 20.60 -5.64 -2.78
CA ARG A 294 21.32 -5.85 -1.52
C ARG A 294 20.36 -6.49 -0.50
N VAL A 295 20.77 -7.61 0.10
CA VAL A 295 19.95 -8.25 1.14
C VAL A 295 20.38 -7.74 2.52
N VAL A 296 19.40 -7.26 3.29
CA VAL A 296 19.52 -6.92 4.70
C VAL A 296 18.72 -7.92 5.50
N ARG A 297 19.33 -8.52 6.51
CA ARG A 297 18.68 -9.46 7.44
C ARG A 297 18.22 -8.70 8.66
N ALA A 298 16.93 -8.79 9.01
CA ALA A 298 16.33 -8.05 10.11
C ALA A 298 15.55 -8.95 11.07
N ALA A 299 15.67 -8.64 12.34
CA ALA A 299 14.83 -9.18 13.40
C ALA A 299 13.63 -8.26 13.65
N SER A 300 12.54 -8.86 14.15
CA SER A 300 11.35 -8.12 14.59
C SER A 300 10.96 -8.62 15.99
N PRO A 301 11.74 -8.27 17.02
CA PRO A 301 11.55 -8.80 18.37
C PRO A 301 10.23 -8.30 18.97
N PHE A 302 9.59 -9.16 19.75
CA PHE A 302 8.40 -8.81 20.51
C PHE A 302 8.78 -8.20 21.85
N HIS A 303 8.16 -7.08 22.20
CA HIS A 303 8.26 -6.47 23.50
C HIS A 303 6.88 -6.52 24.17
N VAL A 304 6.87 -6.96 25.43
CA VAL A 304 5.68 -6.94 26.28
C VAL A 304 5.77 -5.70 27.15
N GLU A 305 4.79 -4.82 27.04
CA GLU A 305 4.65 -3.71 27.99
C GLU A 305 4.20 -4.25 29.33
N GLY A 306 4.97 -3.97 30.38
CA GLY A 306 4.75 -4.50 31.73
C GLY A 306 5.63 -5.73 32.05
N ASP A 307 5.15 -6.56 32.98
CA ASP A 307 5.90 -7.71 33.49
C ASP A 307 5.59 -8.98 32.67
N ALA A 308 6.50 -9.33 31.77
CA ALA A 308 6.40 -10.53 30.91
C ALA A 308 6.38 -11.85 31.73
N GLU A 309 6.91 -11.89 32.98
CA GLU A 309 6.84 -13.05 33.87
C GLU A 309 5.39 -13.40 34.25
N GLN A 310 4.44 -12.45 34.12
CA GLN A 310 3.02 -12.72 34.33
C GLN A 310 2.42 -13.66 33.27
N ILE A 311 3.05 -13.83 32.13
CA ILE A 311 2.63 -14.74 31.06
C ILE A 311 3.06 -16.17 31.36
N LYS A 312 4.24 -16.31 31.95
CA LYS A 312 4.89 -17.61 32.18
C LYS A 312 4.04 -18.57 33.01
N GLY A 313 3.81 -19.76 32.47
CA GLY A 313 3.04 -20.80 33.12
C GLY A 313 1.54 -20.51 33.28
N LYS A 314 1.01 -19.48 32.61
CA LYS A 314 -0.41 -19.12 32.68
C LYS A 314 -1.19 -19.61 31.44
N ARG A 315 -2.51 -19.71 31.63
CA ARG A 315 -3.46 -19.81 30.56
C ARG A 315 -3.67 -18.39 29.98
N VAL A 316 -3.43 -18.19 28.69
CA VAL A 316 -3.43 -16.88 28.05
C VAL A 316 -4.46 -16.86 26.92
N LEU A 317 -5.34 -15.87 26.92
CA LEU A 317 -6.14 -15.51 25.77
C LEU A 317 -5.39 -14.44 24.98
N ALA A 318 -4.93 -14.77 23.79
CA ALA A 318 -4.29 -13.83 22.90
C ALA A 318 -5.37 -13.09 22.08
N VAL A 319 -5.42 -11.77 22.22
CA VAL A 319 -6.25 -10.88 21.39
C VAL A 319 -5.35 -10.26 20.33
N GLU A 320 -5.73 -10.40 19.07
CA GLU A 320 -4.95 -9.93 17.93
C GLU A 320 -5.69 -8.84 17.17
N ASP A 321 -4.98 -7.81 16.78
CA ASP A 321 -5.48 -6.67 16.03
C ASP A 321 -4.56 -6.33 14.81
N GLY A 322 -3.81 -7.29 14.34
CA GLY A 322 -2.83 -7.08 13.29
C GLY A 322 -3.37 -7.34 11.88
N PRO A 323 -2.95 -6.55 10.86
CA PRO A 323 -3.36 -6.72 9.47
C PRO A 323 -2.95 -8.08 8.87
N THR A 324 -2.02 -8.79 9.52
CA THR A 324 -1.62 -10.15 9.14
C THR A 324 -2.73 -11.18 9.28
N LEU A 325 -3.66 -10.99 10.23
CA LEU A 325 -4.81 -11.88 10.41
C LEU A 325 -5.97 -11.49 9.51
N THR A 326 -6.26 -10.20 9.41
CA THR A 326 -7.42 -9.70 8.66
C THR A 326 -7.22 -9.72 7.15
N HIS A 327 -5.99 -9.46 6.68
CA HIS A 327 -5.64 -9.35 5.26
C HIS A 327 -4.43 -10.21 4.84
N GLY A 328 -3.66 -10.71 5.81
CA GLY A 328 -2.40 -11.42 5.57
C GLY A 328 -2.50 -12.94 5.47
N GLU A 329 -3.70 -13.51 5.60
CA GLU A 329 -3.96 -14.97 5.56
C GLU A 329 -3.22 -15.77 6.66
N MET A 330 -2.76 -15.10 7.74
CA MET A 330 -2.15 -15.77 8.87
C MET A 330 -3.21 -16.16 9.91
N THR A 331 -2.99 -17.29 10.58
CA THR A 331 -3.88 -17.79 11.64
C THR A 331 -3.47 -17.34 13.04
N TYR A 332 -2.36 -16.60 13.15
CA TYR A 332 -1.82 -16.07 14.41
C TYR A 332 -1.02 -14.79 14.14
N GLY A 333 -0.88 -13.95 15.14
CA GLY A 333 -0.13 -12.70 15.08
C GLY A 333 0.87 -12.54 16.22
N ALA A 334 1.20 -11.30 16.55
CA ALA A 334 2.23 -10.94 17.52
C ALA A 334 1.91 -11.41 18.94
N ALA A 335 0.64 -11.32 19.38
CA ALA A 335 0.24 -11.71 20.72
C ALA A 335 0.40 -13.21 20.96
N VAL A 336 0.04 -14.05 19.97
CA VAL A 336 0.26 -15.51 20.05
C VAL A 336 1.75 -15.84 20.09
N LEU A 337 2.56 -15.19 19.28
CA LEU A 337 4.01 -15.42 19.28
C LEU A 337 4.66 -14.97 20.59
N ALA A 338 4.27 -13.80 21.10
CA ALA A 338 4.72 -13.31 22.40
C ALA A 338 4.32 -14.27 23.53
N ALA A 339 3.06 -14.72 23.57
CA ALA A 339 2.61 -15.67 24.60
C ALA A 339 3.44 -16.96 24.59
N ARG A 340 3.76 -17.49 23.41
CA ARG A 340 4.64 -18.68 23.26
C ARG A 340 6.07 -18.39 23.70
N GLN A 341 6.65 -17.26 23.28
CA GLN A 341 8.02 -16.86 23.60
C GLN A 341 8.21 -16.64 25.11
N PHE A 342 7.22 -16.04 25.79
CA PHE A 342 7.26 -15.76 27.22
C PHE A 342 6.71 -16.91 28.05
N GLY A 343 6.49 -18.09 27.48
CA GLY A 343 6.26 -19.33 28.20
C GLY A 343 4.85 -19.49 28.78
N ALA A 344 3.82 -19.06 28.09
CA ALA A 344 2.43 -19.40 28.39
C ALA A 344 2.26 -20.92 28.45
N ALA A 345 1.57 -21.43 29.47
CA ALA A 345 1.30 -22.87 29.61
C ALA A 345 0.23 -23.34 28.62
N GLU A 346 -0.71 -22.48 28.28
CA GLU A 346 -1.83 -22.77 27.37
C GLU A 346 -2.29 -21.50 26.68
N LEU A 347 -2.53 -21.62 25.38
CA LEU A 347 -3.27 -20.61 24.61
C LEU A 347 -4.74 -20.99 24.57
N VAL A 348 -5.60 -20.17 25.15
CA VAL A 348 -7.05 -20.42 25.21
C VAL A 348 -7.69 -20.13 23.85
N ASP A 349 -8.47 -21.07 23.33
CA ASP A 349 -9.32 -20.83 22.16
C ASP A 349 -10.63 -20.16 22.64
N PRO A 350 -10.94 -18.92 22.22
CA PRO A 350 -12.14 -18.21 22.68
C PRO A 350 -13.45 -18.85 22.16
N ARG A 351 -13.36 -19.81 21.26
CA ARG A 351 -14.52 -20.52 20.68
C ARG A 351 -14.87 -21.80 21.45
N SER A 352 -14.06 -22.20 22.43
CA SER A 352 -14.22 -23.43 23.22
C SER A 352 -15.06 -23.24 24.50
#